data_f49568eccd308b984f96d9afaed6a519
#
_entry.id   f49568eccd308b984f96d9afaed6a519
#
_cell.length_a   1.000
_cell.length_b   1.000
_cell.length_c   1.000
_cell.angle_alpha   90.00
_cell.angle_beta   90.00
_cell.angle_gamma   90.00
#
_symmetry.space_group_name_H-M   'P 1'
#
loop_
_entity.id
_entity.type
_entity.pdbx_description
1 polymer ?
#
loop_
_entity_poly.entity_id
_entity_poly.type
_entity_poly.pdbx_seq_one_letter_code
_entity_poly.pdbx_strand_id
1 'polypeptide(L)'
;VSAAIDAAGGTRGTGGRVDGRKRRWQQHKIDRREELVDGTLAAIRKRGGDAGMDEIAAEIGVSKTVLYRYFSDKQDLTRATMERFIETTLMPRIYEAISDDLDEYQLVRNTLAAYVHTVDEDTDVYRFIMGNGSSTDTSTLADFEKLFAQVVSAVIIDKAFDRGVQTEGAMLWAYVLVGGVQLATDWWISNRTMSVEEMLDYLTMMAWSAVEGMVRAGGDRAWFNSKQHVLPDPENTD
;
A
#
# COMPACT_ATOMS: atom_id res chain seq x y z
N VAL A 1 -59.85 45.34 -6.29
CA VAL A 1 -60.28 45.25 -4.91
C VAL A 1 -59.22 44.42 -4.18
N SER A 2 -58.35 45.08 -3.62
CA SER A 2 -58.13 45.42 -2.21
C SER A 2 -57.54 44.30 -1.37
N ALA A 3 -56.32 44.51 -0.93
CA ALA A 3 -55.79 44.53 0.44
C ALA A 3 -55.83 43.14 1.14
N ALA A 4 -54.84 42.71 1.84
CA ALA A 4 -54.02 43.25 2.89
C ALA A 4 -52.96 42.19 3.29
N ILE A 5 -51.77 42.66 3.56
CA ILE A 5 -51.16 42.80 4.89
C ILE A 5 -50.55 41.51 5.42
N ASP A 6 -49.20 41.37 5.33
CA ASP A 6 -48.23 41.74 6.35
C ASP A 6 -48.16 40.81 7.56
N ALA A 7 -46.95 40.46 7.85
CA ALA A 7 -46.36 39.96 9.06
C ALA A 7 -45.92 38.49 9.05
N ALA A 8 -44.66 38.30 8.82
CA ALA A 8 -44.00 37.14 9.40
C ALA A 8 -42.53 37.45 9.71
N GLY A 9 -42.29 37.52 10.98
CA GLY A 9 -41.00 37.72 11.58
C GLY A 9 -39.94 36.76 11.12
N GLY A 10 -38.79 37.32 10.79
CA GLY A 10 -37.59 36.57 10.47
C GLY A 10 -37.09 35.85 11.72
N THR A 11 -37.12 34.52 11.66
CA THR A 11 -36.31 33.70 12.53
C THR A 11 -34.89 33.65 11.97
N ARG A 12 -34.03 34.51 12.47
CA ARG A 12 -32.59 34.43 12.25
C ARG A 12 -32.08 33.11 12.78
N GLY A 13 -31.76 32.19 11.91
CA GLY A 13 -31.21 30.89 12.21
C GLY A 13 -29.87 30.99 12.94
N THR A 14 -29.87 30.58 14.19
CA THR A 14 -28.67 30.40 15.03
C THR A 14 -27.87 29.13 14.67
N GLY A 15 -28.23 28.44 13.60
CA GLY A 15 -27.60 27.18 13.16
C GLY A 15 -26.18 27.30 12.59
N GLY A 16 -25.84 28.41 11.93
CA GLY A 16 -24.56 28.54 11.21
C GLY A 16 -23.33 28.67 12.12
N ARG A 17 -23.48 29.15 13.33
CA ARG A 17 -22.36 29.40 14.28
C ARG A 17 -21.97 28.12 15.04
N VAL A 18 -22.92 27.23 15.29
CA VAL A 18 -22.70 25.93 15.97
C VAL A 18 -22.04 24.95 15.01
N ASP A 19 -22.41 24.91 13.75
CA ASP A 19 -21.86 24.07 12.72
C ASP A 19 -20.41 24.44 12.41
N GLY A 20 -20.06 25.69 12.30
CA GLY A 20 -18.69 26.16 12.06
C GLY A 20 -17.72 25.88 13.23
N ARG A 21 -18.20 25.83 14.49
CA ARG A 21 -17.39 25.45 15.65
C ARG A 21 -17.17 23.94 15.68
N LYS A 22 -18.19 23.13 15.39
CA LYS A 22 -18.13 21.69 15.35
C LYS A 22 -17.18 21.22 14.24
N ARG A 23 -17.27 21.82 13.04
CA ARG A 23 -16.36 21.53 11.91
C ARG A 23 -14.92 21.89 12.25
N ARG A 24 -14.64 23.05 12.83
CA ARG A 24 -13.27 23.43 13.24
C ARG A 24 -12.71 22.48 14.31
N TRP A 25 -13.53 22.07 15.27
CA TRP A 25 -13.11 21.13 16.29
C TRP A 25 -12.82 19.75 15.71
N GLN A 26 -13.64 19.26 14.78
CA GLN A 26 -13.41 18.01 14.08
C GLN A 26 -12.13 18.07 13.24
N GLN A 27 -11.92 19.16 12.48
CA GLN A 27 -10.70 19.36 11.71
C GLN A 27 -9.47 19.35 12.61
N HIS A 28 -9.48 20.09 13.69
CA HIS A 28 -8.36 20.09 14.65
C HIS A 28 -8.09 18.71 15.26
N LYS A 29 -9.12 17.87 15.43
CA LYS A 29 -8.94 16.50 15.90
C LYS A 29 -8.28 15.62 14.83
N ILE A 30 -8.64 15.81 13.57
CA ILE A 30 -8.00 15.11 12.42
C ILE A 30 -6.54 15.55 12.31
N ASP A 31 -6.28 16.84 12.22
CA ASP A 31 -4.93 17.39 12.09
C ASP A 31 -4.01 16.88 13.21
N ARG A 32 -4.51 16.87 14.46
CA ARG A 32 -3.74 16.37 15.59
C ARG A 32 -3.49 14.87 15.54
N ARG A 33 -4.44 14.08 15.00
CA ARG A 33 -4.24 12.64 14.79
C ARG A 33 -3.15 12.39 13.75
N GLU A 34 -3.13 13.15 12.67
CA GLU A 34 -2.09 13.08 11.62
C GLU A 34 -0.71 13.46 12.17
N GLU A 35 -0.59 14.55 12.95
CA GLU A 35 0.66 14.92 13.62
C GLU A 35 1.20 13.81 14.53
N LEU A 36 0.32 13.11 15.26
CA LEU A 36 0.72 11.99 16.11
C LEU A 36 1.18 10.78 15.29
N VAL A 37 0.59 10.54 14.13
CA VAL A 37 1.02 9.49 13.20
C VAL A 37 2.39 9.82 12.58
N ASP A 38 2.58 11.05 12.12
CA ASP A 38 3.88 11.51 11.60
C ASP A 38 4.97 11.42 12.68
N GLY A 39 4.65 11.82 13.91
CA GLY A 39 5.52 11.63 15.07
C GLY A 39 5.82 10.16 15.38
N THR A 40 4.84 9.28 15.17
CA THR A 40 5.02 7.82 15.35
C THR A 40 5.99 7.26 14.32
N LEU A 41 5.88 7.63 13.04
CA LEU A 41 6.84 7.25 12.00
C LEU A 41 8.27 7.68 12.37
N ALA A 42 8.44 8.93 12.82
CA ALA A 42 9.73 9.44 13.26
C ALA A 42 10.26 8.69 14.50
N ALA A 43 9.37 8.37 15.44
CA ALA A 43 9.73 7.61 16.65
C ALA A 43 10.21 6.19 16.30
N ILE A 44 9.51 5.50 15.40
CA ILE A 44 9.88 4.15 14.95
C ILE A 44 11.23 4.15 14.25
N ARG A 45 11.47 5.09 13.33
CA ARG A 45 12.78 5.23 12.66
C ARG A 45 13.94 5.46 13.63
N LYS A 46 13.69 6.06 14.79
CA LYS A 46 14.71 6.34 15.80
C LYS A 46 14.86 5.24 16.83
N ARG A 47 13.78 4.56 17.21
CA ARG A 47 13.71 3.59 18.31
C ARG A 47 13.74 2.14 17.85
N GLY A 48 13.39 1.89 16.61
CA GLY A 48 13.23 0.55 16.04
C GLY A 48 11.78 0.08 15.93
N GLY A 49 11.57 -0.98 15.14
CA GLY A 49 10.24 -1.53 14.83
C GLY A 49 9.51 -2.17 16.02
N ASP A 50 10.18 -2.47 17.10
CA ASP A 50 9.57 -3.07 18.31
C ASP A 50 9.02 -2.02 19.29
N ALA A 51 9.13 -0.72 18.97
CA ALA A 51 8.74 0.37 19.85
C ALA A 51 7.33 0.20 20.43
N GLY A 52 7.21 0.33 21.74
CA GLY A 52 5.96 0.28 22.49
C GLY A 52 5.26 1.63 22.55
N MET A 53 3.97 1.64 22.92
CA MET A 53 3.17 2.88 23.07
C MET A 53 3.82 3.90 24.01
N ASP A 54 4.51 3.47 25.05
CA ASP A 54 5.18 4.36 26.01
C ASP A 54 6.42 5.03 25.39
N GLU A 55 7.20 4.29 24.63
CA GLU A 55 8.39 4.76 23.95
C GLU A 55 8.03 5.73 22.81
N ILE A 56 6.99 5.39 22.05
CA ILE A 56 6.44 6.27 20.99
C ILE A 56 5.94 7.58 21.61
N ALA A 57 5.13 7.50 22.67
CA ALA A 57 4.62 8.69 23.35
C ALA A 57 5.73 9.60 23.89
N ALA A 58 6.74 9.00 24.53
CA ALA A 58 7.91 9.72 25.04
C ALA A 58 8.70 10.40 23.92
N GLU A 59 8.90 9.73 22.78
CA GLU A 59 9.64 10.29 21.64
C GLU A 59 8.91 11.45 20.98
N ILE A 60 7.56 11.37 20.87
CA ILE A 60 6.71 12.45 20.34
C ILE A 60 6.58 13.61 21.33
N GLY A 61 6.95 13.40 22.60
CA GLY A 61 6.79 14.40 23.67
C GLY A 61 5.36 14.55 24.20
N VAL A 62 4.57 13.47 24.16
CA VAL A 62 3.21 13.42 24.70
C VAL A 62 3.09 12.33 25.77
N SER A 63 2.04 12.39 26.61
CA SER A 63 1.74 11.31 27.51
C SER A 63 1.06 10.14 26.77
N LYS A 64 1.23 8.91 27.26
CA LYS A 64 0.52 7.71 26.79
C LYS A 64 -1.01 7.93 26.76
N THR A 65 -1.55 8.63 27.74
CA THR A 65 -2.98 9.01 27.82
C THR A 65 -3.41 9.86 26.61
N VAL A 66 -2.52 10.72 26.10
CA VAL A 66 -2.80 11.51 24.89
C VAL A 66 -2.89 10.59 23.68
N LEU A 67 -2.00 9.63 23.50
CA LEU A 67 -2.11 8.67 22.40
C LEU A 67 -3.42 7.88 22.47
N TYR A 68 -3.77 7.31 23.62
CA TYR A 68 -5.03 6.55 23.78
C TYR A 68 -6.31 7.39 23.63
N ARG A 69 -6.22 8.71 23.66
CA ARG A 69 -7.36 9.59 23.33
C ARG A 69 -7.65 9.65 21.83
N TYR A 70 -6.63 9.41 20.98
CA TYR A 70 -6.73 9.45 19.51
C TYR A 70 -6.73 8.08 18.85
N PHE A 71 -6.17 7.08 19.52
CA PHE A 71 -6.07 5.70 19.05
C PHE A 71 -6.62 4.76 20.12
N SER A 72 -7.53 3.88 19.74
CA SER A 72 -8.20 2.95 20.66
C SER A 72 -7.21 1.99 21.32
N ASP A 73 -6.20 1.57 20.56
CA ASP A 73 -5.17 0.62 20.97
C ASP A 73 -3.91 0.75 20.07
N LYS A 74 -2.93 -0.14 20.26
CA LYS A 74 -1.72 -0.16 19.46
C LYS A 74 -2.02 -0.52 17.98
N GLN A 75 -3.04 -1.34 17.73
CA GLN A 75 -3.39 -1.76 16.37
C GLN A 75 -3.98 -0.58 15.57
N ASP A 76 -4.86 0.25 16.18
CA ASP A 76 -5.37 1.47 15.53
C ASP A 76 -4.23 2.45 15.18
N LEU A 77 -3.25 2.61 16.08
CA LEU A 77 -2.05 3.40 15.78
C LEU A 77 -1.23 2.78 14.65
N THR A 78 -0.99 1.45 14.70
CA THR A 78 -0.24 0.73 13.66
C THR A 78 -0.92 0.87 12.30
N ARG A 79 -2.24 0.71 12.23
CA ARG A 79 -3.02 0.90 11.01
C ARG A 79 -2.88 2.32 10.45
N ALA A 80 -3.08 3.33 11.28
CA ALA A 80 -2.93 4.72 10.86
C ALA A 80 -1.51 5.04 10.41
N THR A 81 -0.49 4.44 11.04
CA THR A 81 0.92 4.57 10.66
C THR A 81 1.20 3.91 9.32
N MET A 82 0.63 2.73 9.07
CA MET A 82 0.72 2.04 7.79
C MET A 82 0.07 2.85 6.66
N GLU A 83 -1.16 3.33 6.88
CA GLU A 83 -1.87 4.19 5.91
C GLU A 83 -1.02 5.40 5.53
N ARG A 84 -0.48 6.09 6.52
CA ARG A 84 0.37 7.26 6.31
C ARG A 84 1.68 6.94 5.60
N PHE A 85 2.35 5.85 5.96
CA PHE A 85 3.57 5.41 5.31
C PHE A 85 3.35 5.07 3.83
N ILE A 86 2.26 4.39 3.52
CA ILE A 86 1.90 4.07 2.14
C ILE A 86 1.61 5.36 1.36
N GLU A 87 0.80 6.25 1.92
CA GLU A 87 0.41 7.51 1.26
C GLU A 87 1.61 8.43 1.02
N THR A 88 2.48 8.60 2.00
CA THR A 88 3.53 9.64 1.96
C THR A 88 4.89 9.12 1.52
N THR A 89 5.13 7.82 1.56
CA THR A 89 6.45 7.24 1.26
C THR A 89 6.41 6.25 0.11
N LEU A 90 5.56 5.22 0.19
CA LEU A 90 5.57 4.14 -0.79
C LEU A 90 4.89 4.53 -2.11
N MET A 91 3.66 5.05 -2.06
CA MET A 91 2.91 5.37 -3.28
C MET A 91 3.56 6.44 -4.15
N PRO A 92 4.14 7.53 -3.62
CA PRO A 92 4.88 8.47 -4.46
C PRO A 92 6.02 7.82 -5.24
N ARG A 93 6.79 6.93 -4.61
CA ARG A 93 7.89 6.20 -5.27
C ARG A 93 7.38 5.22 -6.33
N ILE A 94 6.27 4.54 -6.08
CA ILE A 94 5.63 3.67 -7.07
C ILE A 94 5.15 4.51 -8.27
N TYR A 95 4.52 5.65 -8.05
CA TYR A 95 4.08 6.52 -9.13
C TYR A 95 5.24 7.09 -9.95
N GLU A 96 6.35 7.45 -9.31
CA GLU A 96 7.57 7.88 -10.00
C GLU A 96 8.20 6.75 -10.83
N ALA A 97 8.08 5.51 -10.36
CA ALA A 97 8.60 4.32 -11.04
C ALA A 97 7.75 3.92 -12.26
N ILE A 98 6.47 4.32 -12.32
CA ILE A 98 5.54 4.03 -13.42
C ILE A 98 5.51 5.24 -14.36
N SER A 99 6.33 5.19 -15.43
CA SER A 99 6.35 6.20 -16.49
C SER A 99 5.79 5.61 -17.79
N ASP A 100 5.11 6.42 -18.57
CA ASP A 100 4.51 6.00 -19.85
C ASP A 100 5.57 5.63 -20.93
N ASP A 101 6.79 6.13 -20.78
CA ASP A 101 7.90 5.91 -21.71
C ASP A 101 8.70 4.60 -21.44
N LEU A 102 8.32 3.81 -20.43
CA LEU A 102 9.01 2.57 -20.08
C LEU A 102 8.48 1.38 -20.88
N ASP A 103 9.39 0.49 -21.30
CA ASP A 103 9.00 -0.86 -21.72
C ASP A 103 8.48 -1.69 -20.53
N GLU A 104 7.83 -2.79 -20.81
CA GLU A 104 7.17 -3.60 -19.77
C GLU A 104 8.17 -4.24 -18.80
N TYR A 105 9.35 -4.59 -19.24
CA TYR A 105 10.40 -5.12 -18.38
C TYR A 105 10.89 -4.04 -17.40
N GLN A 106 11.17 -2.84 -17.90
CA GLN A 106 11.55 -1.70 -17.09
C GLN A 106 10.46 -1.33 -16.09
N LEU A 107 9.19 -1.36 -16.51
CA LEU A 107 8.04 -1.11 -15.64
C LEU A 107 7.99 -2.11 -14.48
N VAL A 108 8.14 -3.41 -14.74
CA VAL A 108 8.18 -4.45 -13.71
C VAL A 108 9.36 -4.22 -12.77
N ARG A 109 10.57 -4.06 -13.31
CA ARG A 109 11.79 -3.88 -12.52
C ARG A 109 11.72 -2.62 -11.64
N ASN A 110 11.33 -1.48 -12.21
CA ASN A 110 11.29 -0.22 -11.49
C ASN A 110 10.22 -0.23 -10.38
N THR A 111 9.07 -0.84 -10.63
CA THR A 111 8.01 -0.99 -9.61
C THR A 111 8.49 -1.87 -8.45
N LEU A 112 9.15 -2.99 -8.74
CA LEU A 112 9.76 -3.84 -7.72
C LEU A 112 10.86 -3.10 -6.96
N ALA A 113 11.72 -2.37 -7.65
CA ALA A 113 12.79 -1.58 -7.04
C ALA A 113 12.22 -0.51 -6.09
N ALA A 114 11.19 0.24 -6.51
CA ALA A 114 10.54 1.23 -5.68
C ALA A 114 9.99 0.63 -4.38
N TYR A 115 9.39 -0.56 -4.44
CA TYR A 115 8.90 -1.28 -3.26
C TYR A 115 10.05 -1.77 -2.38
N VAL A 116 10.99 -2.54 -2.93
CA VAL A 116 12.06 -3.20 -2.18
C VAL A 116 12.97 -2.19 -1.51
N HIS A 117 13.39 -1.13 -2.22
CA HIS A 117 14.21 -0.06 -1.64
C HIS A 117 13.47 0.71 -0.54
N THR A 118 12.16 0.99 -0.72
CA THR A 118 11.37 1.65 0.33
C THR A 118 11.35 0.82 1.61
N VAL A 119 11.18 -0.49 1.49
CA VAL A 119 11.15 -1.40 2.64
C VAL A 119 12.55 -1.58 3.24
N ASP A 120 13.61 -1.59 2.43
CA ASP A 120 15.00 -1.68 2.92
C ASP A 120 15.41 -0.43 3.69
N GLU A 121 15.12 0.75 3.17
CA GLU A 121 15.42 2.04 3.80
C GLU A 121 14.64 2.26 5.10
N ASP A 122 13.38 1.83 5.15
CA ASP A 122 12.47 1.98 6.30
C ASP A 122 12.14 0.61 6.94
N THR A 123 13.13 -0.28 7.05
CA THR A 123 12.95 -1.64 7.61
C THR A 123 12.28 -1.64 8.98
N ASP A 124 12.58 -0.68 9.85
CA ASP A 124 11.96 -0.58 11.18
C ASP A 124 10.48 -0.20 11.11
N VAL A 125 10.10 0.68 10.17
CA VAL A 125 8.69 1.00 9.91
C VAL A 125 7.97 -0.23 9.38
N TYR A 126 8.57 -0.95 8.43
CA TYR A 126 8.01 -2.19 7.90
C TYR A 126 7.81 -3.24 9.01
N ARG A 127 8.82 -3.47 9.86
CA ARG A 127 8.72 -4.41 11.00
C ARG A 127 7.62 -4.01 11.98
N PHE A 128 7.49 -2.73 12.28
CA PHE A 128 6.44 -2.23 13.16
C PHE A 128 5.05 -2.53 12.59
N ILE A 129 4.86 -2.29 11.30
CA ILE A 129 3.59 -2.55 10.61
C ILE A 129 3.28 -4.05 10.59
N MET A 130 4.23 -4.87 10.13
CA MET A 130 4.02 -6.32 9.97
C MET A 130 4.00 -7.07 11.30
N GLY A 131 4.86 -6.71 12.25
CA GLY A 131 4.96 -7.37 13.56
C GLY A 131 3.75 -7.14 14.47
N ASN A 132 3.05 -6.02 14.33
CA ASN A 132 1.87 -5.71 15.13
C ASN A 132 0.55 -6.08 14.44
N GLY A 133 0.58 -6.42 13.14
CA GLY A 133 -0.60 -6.83 12.37
C GLY A 133 -1.06 -8.28 12.59
N SER A 134 -0.26 -9.10 13.30
CA SER A 134 -0.45 -10.56 13.31
C SER A 134 -1.46 -11.09 14.32
N SER A 135 -2.12 -10.29 15.15
CA SER A 135 -2.91 -10.89 16.23
C SER A 135 -4.44 -10.81 16.12
N THR A 136 -5.07 -9.97 15.29
CA THR A 136 -6.55 -10.04 15.16
C THR A 136 -7.17 -9.23 14.02
N ASP A 137 -6.47 -8.28 13.41
CA ASP A 137 -7.05 -7.46 12.35
C ASP A 137 -6.34 -7.70 11.00
N THR A 138 -6.59 -8.89 10.45
CA THR A 138 -6.19 -9.24 9.06
C THR A 138 -6.86 -8.35 8.02
N SER A 139 -7.86 -7.54 8.41
CA SER A 139 -8.65 -6.73 7.48
C SER A 139 -7.83 -5.63 6.84
N THR A 140 -7.00 -4.91 7.59
CA THR A 140 -6.29 -3.74 7.08
C THR A 140 -5.16 -4.11 6.13
N LEU A 141 -4.34 -5.10 6.47
CA LEU A 141 -3.30 -5.61 5.58
C LEU A 141 -3.94 -6.17 4.29
N ALA A 142 -5.01 -6.96 4.42
CA ALA A 142 -5.76 -7.49 3.29
C ALA A 142 -6.39 -6.38 2.42
N ASP A 143 -6.85 -5.28 3.00
CA ASP A 143 -7.36 -4.13 2.25
C ASP A 143 -6.27 -3.44 1.43
N PHE A 144 -5.04 -3.35 1.96
CA PHE A 144 -3.89 -2.83 1.21
C PHE A 144 -3.43 -3.79 0.11
N GLU A 145 -3.29 -5.07 0.42
CA GLU A 145 -2.97 -6.09 -0.59
C GLU A 145 -3.97 -6.06 -1.73
N LYS A 146 -5.26 -5.93 -1.42
CA LYS A 146 -6.33 -5.78 -2.40
C LYS A 146 -6.17 -4.51 -3.23
N LEU A 147 -5.87 -3.37 -2.61
CA LEU A 147 -5.67 -2.12 -3.33
C LEU A 147 -4.48 -2.23 -4.30
N PHE A 148 -3.34 -2.76 -3.84
CA PHE A 148 -2.18 -2.99 -4.70
C PHE A 148 -2.48 -3.97 -5.82
N ALA A 149 -3.18 -5.08 -5.53
CA ALA A 149 -3.59 -6.04 -6.55
C ALA A 149 -4.52 -5.41 -7.59
N GLN A 150 -5.42 -4.49 -7.20
CA GLN A 150 -6.26 -3.75 -8.14
C GLN A 150 -5.43 -2.86 -9.07
N VAL A 151 -4.44 -2.13 -8.53
CA VAL A 151 -3.55 -1.29 -9.34
C VAL A 151 -2.75 -2.15 -10.32
N VAL A 152 -2.11 -3.22 -9.84
CA VAL A 152 -1.34 -4.15 -10.69
C VAL A 152 -2.23 -4.80 -11.74
N SER A 153 -3.44 -5.24 -11.38
CA SER A 153 -4.40 -5.81 -12.33
C SER A 153 -4.80 -4.82 -13.42
N ALA A 154 -5.02 -3.54 -13.07
CA ALA A 154 -5.34 -2.51 -14.05
C ALA A 154 -4.18 -2.29 -15.04
N VAL A 155 -2.93 -2.29 -14.58
CA VAL A 155 -1.74 -2.21 -15.44
C VAL A 155 -1.62 -3.43 -16.36
N ILE A 156 -1.86 -4.64 -15.82
CA ILE A 156 -1.85 -5.87 -16.63
C ILE A 156 -2.90 -5.79 -17.74
N ILE A 157 -4.12 -5.35 -17.43
CA ILE A 157 -5.21 -5.22 -18.40
C ILE A 157 -4.86 -4.20 -19.49
N ASP A 158 -4.35 -3.04 -19.10
CA ASP A 158 -3.93 -1.99 -20.03
C ASP A 158 -2.88 -2.49 -21.03
N LYS A 159 -1.78 -3.07 -20.50
CA LYS A 159 -0.68 -3.57 -21.34
C LYS A 159 -1.04 -4.83 -22.17
N ALA A 160 -2.01 -5.62 -21.71
CA ALA A 160 -2.49 -6.81 -22.43
C ALA A 160 -3.43 -6.45 -23.59
N PHE A 161 -4.16 -5.34 -23.47
CA PHE A 161 -5.18 -4.92 -24.45
C PHE A 161 -4.60 -4.75 -25.86
N ASP A 162 -3.49 -4.04 -25.98
CA ASP A 162 -2.83 -3.78 -27.26
C ASP A 162 -2.21 -5.04 -27.90
N ARG A 163 -2.03 -6.10 -27.12
CA ARG A 163 -1.44 -7.39 -27.55
C ARG A 163 -2.47 -8.48 -27.81
N GLY A 164 -3.76 -8.20 -27.58
CA GLY A 164 -4.82 -9.20 -27.72
C GLY A 164 -4.71 -10.36 -26.73
N VAL A 165 -4.08 -10.13 -25.56
CA VAL A 165 -3.95 -11.11 -24.47
C VAL A 165 -5.24 -11.13 -23.65
N GLN A 166 -5.76 -12.33 -23.36
CA GLN A 166 -6.95 -12.50 -22.50
C GLN A 166 -6.61 -12.10 -21.06
N THR A 167 -7.53 -11.40 -20.40
CA THR A 167 -7.29 -10.75 -19.09
C THR A 167 -8.17 -11.28 -17.96
N GLU A 168 -8.91 -12.38 -18.18
CA GLU A 168 -9.77 -12.98 -17.15
C GLU A 168 -9.01 -13.39 -15.89
N GLY A 169 -7.73 -13.73 -16.04
CA GLY A 169 -6.81 -14.06 -14.95
C GLY A 169 -6.13 -12.87 -14.27
N ALA A 170 -6.27 -11.65 -14.79
CA ALA A 170 -5.44 -10.50 -14.38
C ALA A 170 -5.47 -10.23 -12.87
N MET A 171 -6.65 -10.29 -12.24
CA MET A 171 -6.77 -10.08 -10.80
C MET A 171 -6.07 -11.20 -10.00
N LEU A 172 -6.19 -12.45 -10.41
CA LEU A 172 -5.51 -13.57 -9.75
C LEU A 172 -3.98 -13.43 -9.87
N TRP A 173 -3.49 -13.10 -11.07
CA TRP A 173 -2.05 -12.88 -11.30
C TRP A 173 -1.53 -11.70 -10.47
N ALA A 174 -2.30 -10.62 -10.36
CA ALA A 174 -1.95 -9.49 -9.53
C ALA A 174 -1.82 -9.89 -8.04
N TYR A 175 -2.75 -10.67 -7.50
CA TYR A 175 -2.65 -11.18 -6.13
C TYR A 175 -1.43 -12.09 -5.92
N VAL A 176 -1.10 -12.95 -6.88
CA VAL A 176 0.09 -13.81 -6.81
C VAL A 176 1.36 -12.98 -6.80
N LEU A 177 1.45 -11.96 -7.68
CA LEU A 177 2.62 -11.08 -7.74
C LEU A 177 2.77 -10.26 -6.45
N VAL A 178 1.72 -9.58 -6.01
CA VAL A 178 1.74 -8.73 -4.81
C VAL A 178 2.06 -9.57 -3.57
N GLY A 179 1.32 -10.65 -3.34
CA GLY A 179 1.53 -11.52 -2.18
C GLY A 179 2.87 -12.23 -2.20
N GLY A 180 3.32 -12.70 -3.38
CA GLY A 180 4.62 -13.34 -3.54
C GLY A 180 5.78 -12.38 -3.26
N VAL A 181 5.73 -11.17 -3.79
CA VAL A 181 6.74 -10.13 -3.52
C VAL A 181 6.76 -9.75 -2.05
N GLN A 182 5.59 -9.54 -1.44
CA GLN A 182 5.49 -9.20 -0.02
C GLN A 182 6.06 -10.31 0.87
N LEU A 183 5.67 -11.56 0.65
CA LEU A 183 6.16 -12.69 1.45
C LEU A 183 7.67 -12.90 1.28
N ALA A 184 8.18 -12.76 0.06
CA ALA A 184 9.62 -12.85 -0.22
C ALA A 184 10.40 -11.72 0.48
N THR A 185 9.85 -10.50 0.51
CA THR A 185 10.45 -9.36 1.18
C THR A 185 10.48 -9.55 2.69
N ASP A 186 9.39 -10.04 3.29
CA ASP A 186 9.32 -10.36 4.72
C ASP A 186 10.36 -11.42 5.13
N TRP A 187 10.47 -12.49 4.34
CA TRP A 187 11.50 -13.50 4.53
C TRP A 187 12.91 -12.91 4.41
N TRP A 188 13.17 -12.09 3.39
CA TRP A 188 14.48 -11.49 3.17
C TRP A 188 14.89 -10.53 4.28
N ILE A 189 13.96 -9.66 4.77
CA ILE A 189 14.23 -8.76 5.91
C ILE A 189 14.64 -9.56 7.16
N SER A 190 13.99 -10.70 7.37
CA SER A 190 14.26 -11.54 8.54
C SER A 190 15.57 -12.31 8.45
N ASN A 191 16.05 -12.60 7.25
CA ASN A 191 17.20 -13.49 7.02
C ASN A 191 18.44 -12.77 6.48
N ARG A 192 18.28 -11.73 5.66
CA ARG A 192 19.36 -10.92 5.04
C ARG A 192 20.47 -11.76 4.41
N THR A 193 20.11 -12.83 3.69
CA THR A 193 21.03 -13.79 3.08
C THR A 193 21.69 -13.30 1.79
N MET A 194 21.18 -12.21 1.22
CA MET A 194 21.66 -11.59 -0.01
C MET A 194 21.48 -10.08 0.05
N SER A 195 22.16 -9.36 -0.83
CA SER A 195 22.00 -7.90 -0.98
C SER A 195 20.61 -7.54 -1.51
N VAL A 196 20.23 -6.27 -1.37
CA VAL A 196 18.97 -5.74 -1.92
C VAL A 196 18.92 -5.87 -3.44
N GLU A 197 20.05 -5.65 -4.12
CA GLU A 197 20.15 -5.77 -5.58
C GLU A 197 19.99 -7.22 -6.06
N GLU A 198 20.63 -8.17 -5.38
CA GLU A 198 20.46 -9.60 -5.69
C GLU A 198 19.01 -10.03 -5.49
N MET A 199 18.37 -9.59 -4.41
CA MET A 199 16.95 -9.88 -4.19
C MET A 199 16.08 -9.28 -5.30
N LEU A 200 16.33 -8.04 -5.68
CA LEU A 200 15.62 -7.37 -6.77
C LEU A 200 15.79 -8.11 -8.09
N ASP A 201 16.99 -8.58 -8.41
CA ASP A 201 17.25 -9.34 -9.62
C ASP A 201 16.46 -10.67 -9.64
N TYR A 202 16.44 -11.43 -8.53
CA TYR A 202 15.64 -12.65 -8.42
C TYR A 202 14.13 -12.40 -8.51
N LEU A 203 13.62 -11.37 -7.85
CA LEU A 203 12.21 -10.99 -7.94
C LEU A 203 11.83 -10.56 -9.36
N THR A 204 12.70 -9.78 -10.01
CA THR A 204 12.48 -9.32 -11.39
C THR A 204 12.47 -10.50 -12.35
N MET A 205 13.45 -11.41 -12.23
CA MET A 205 13.52 -12.62 -13.05
C MET A 205 12.26 -13.46 -12.92
N MET A 206 11.77 -13.69 -11.69
CA MET A 206 10.57 -14.48 -11.45
C MET A 206 9.31 -13.79 -11.99
N ALA A 207 9.12 -12.50 -11.69
CA ALA A 207 7.97 -11.72 -12.13
C ALA A 207 7.93 -11.60 -13.66
N TRP A 208 9.07 -11.31 -14.29
CA TRP A 208 9.17 -11.20 -15.73
C TRP A 208 8.90 -12.53 -16.44
N SER A 209 9.47 -13.63 -15.95
CA SER A 209 9.20 -14.97 -16.50
C SER A 209 7.71 -15.33 -16.45
N ALA A 210 7.02 -14.94 -15.39
CA ALA A 210 5.57 -15.11 -15.29
C ALA A 210 4.82 -14.26 -16.32
N VAL A 211 5.16 -12.99 -16.46
CA VAL A 211 4.58 -12.08 -17.46
C VAL A 211 4.81 -12.62 -18.88
N GLU A 212 6.05 -12.98 -19.21
CA GLU A 212 6.41 -13.53 -20.51
C GLU A 212 5.65 -14.82 -20.82
N GLY A 213 5.53 -15.73 -19.84
CA GLY A 213 4.76 -16.97 -19.95
C GLY A 213 3.27 -16.72 -20.19
N MET A 214 2.67 -15.76 -19.48
CA MET A 214 1.26 -15.36 -19.67
C MET A 214 1.02 -14.77 -21.07
N VAL A 215 1.91 -13.88 -21.52
CA VAL A 215 1.81 -13.26 -22.86
C VAL A 215 1.98 -14.33 -23.95
N ARG A 216 2.97 -15.24 -23.81
CA ARG A 216 3.19 -16.35 -24.75
C ARG A 216 1.99 -17.28 -24.86
N ALA A 217 1.27 -17.48 -23.76
CA ALA A 217 0.02 -18.25 -23.73
C ALA A 217 -1.20 -17.46 -24.22
N GLY A 218 -1.04 -16.17 -24.57
CA GLY A 218 -2.15 -15.30 -24.93
C GLY A 218 -3.16 -15.09 -23.79
N GLY A 219 -2.77 -15.34 -22.53
CA GLY A 219 -3.66 -15.35 -21.38
C GLY A 219 -4.71 -16.48 -21.40
N ASP A 220 -4.65 -17.38 -22.38
CA ASP A 220 -5.64 -18.42 -22.62
C ASP A 220 -5.26 -19.71 -21.84
N ARG A 221 -6.00 -19.97 -20.75
CA ARG A 221 -5.82 -21.18 -19.93
C ARG A 221 -6.12 -22.47 -20.68
N ALA A 222 -7.04 -22.47 -21.64
CA ALA A 222 -7.39 -23.66 -22.38
C ALA A 222 -6.28 -24.02 -23.37
N TRP A 223 -5.75 -23.01 -24.07
CA TRP A 223 -4.58 -23.17 -24.90
C TRP A 223 -3.37 -23.66 -24.08
N PHE A 224 -3.08 -23.03 -22.94
CA PHE A 224 -1.99 -23.42 -22.05
C PHE A 224 -2.09 -24.88 -21.66
N ASN A 225 -3.26 -25.31 -21.13
CA ASN A 225 -3.48 -26.68 -20.69
C ASN A 225 -3.46 -27.72 -21.84
N SER A 226 -3.63 -27.28 -23.10
CA SER A 226 -3.54 -28.17 -24.26
C SER A 226 -2.13 -28.50 -24.72
N LYS A 227 -1.12 -27.81 -24.15
CA LYS A 227 0.28 -27.97 -24.54
C LYS A 227 1.03 -28.89 -23.59
N GLN A 228 2.03 -29.59 -24.14
CA GLN A 228 3.01 -30.28 -23.31
C GLN A 228 4.00 -29.27 -22.74
N HIS A 229 4.17 -29.27 -21.42
CA HIS A 229 5.11 -28.40 -20.70
C HIS A 229 6.37 -29.20 -20.38
N VAL A 230 7.43 -28.90 -21.11
CA VAL A 230 8.76 -29.51 -20.92
C VAL A 230 9.73 -28.37 -20.62
N LEU A 231 10.54 -28.54 -19.60
CA LEU A 231 11.63 -27.59 -19.34
C LEU A 231 12.63 -27.62 -20.48
N PRO A 232 13.18 -26.46 -20.90
CA PRO A 232 14.24 -26.45 -21.90
C PRO A 232 15.45 -27.25 -21.41
N ASP A 233 16.08 -27.99 -22.34
CA ASP A 233 17.33 -28.70 -22.06
C ASP A 233 18.43 -27.65 -21.82
N PRO A 234 19.13 -27.69 -20.67
CA PRO A 234 20.18 -26.71 -20.35
C PRO A 234 21.35 -26.72 -21.34
N GLU A 235 21.52 -27.80 -22.11
CA GLU A 235 22.57 -27.92 -23.15
C GLU A 235 22.16 -27.29 -24.50
N ASN A 236 20.91 -26.84 -24.67
CA ASN A 236 20.35 -26.36 -25.93
C ASN A 236 19.74 -24.93 -25.82
N THR A 237 20.25 -24.14 -24.90
CA THR A 237 19.82 -22.72 -24.73
C THR A 237 20.78 -21.82 -25.50
N ASP A 238 20.46 -21.56 -26.79
CA ASP A 238 21.00 -20.43 -27.58
C ASP A 238 20.20 -19.18 -27.37
#